data_16445abd85296961a1b30a9ea69deef9
#
_entry.id   16445abd85296961a1b30a9ea69deef9
#
_cell.length_a   1.000
_cell.length_b   1.000
_cell.length_c   1.000
_cell.angle_alpha   90.00
_cell.angle_beta   90.00
_cell.angle_gamma   90.00
#
_symmetry.space_group_name_H-M   'P 1'
#
loop_
_entity.id
_entity.type
_entity.pdbx_description
1 polymer ?
#
loop_
_entity_poly.entity_id
_entity_poly.type
_entity_poly.pdbx_seq_one_letter_code
_entity_poly.pdbx_strand_id
1 'polypeptide(L)'
;MDIAQYPRLITSTSIWRLTREVHMFNPLPGNCWIGLHDTPENALEKYVLDSYDMYFKDDYPNVTGFEWWFHFIEKCDRMIAFHSDHDEMVRRENEGEMKYPLLSTVTYLNNHKSPTIVWDTSTGNNQKEYRNIPPTEVVFSIPEEGRMLTFNPRYIHGVLPHSEGRITLMYNIWDYRPKGLNRVDKRTWASDMSSHFFMKGESKEPTKWLGNTVDTSVKLFG
;
A
#
# COMPACT_ATOMS: atom_id res chain seq x y z
N MET A 1 14.37 -10.11 3.14
CA MET A 1 13.47 -8.92 2.96
C MET A 1 12.31 -8.94 3.94
N ASP A 2 11.95 -7.77 4.49
CA ASP A 2 10.74 -7.64 5.31
C ASP A 2 9.53 -7.41 4.40
N ILE A 3 9.05 -8.51 3.83
CA ILE A 3 7.87 -8.56 2.96
C ILE A 3 6.93 -9.64 3.48
N ALA A 4 5.64 -9.34 3.56
CA ALA A 4 4.63 -10.30 3.92
C ALA A 4 3.40 -10.20 3.00
N GLN A 5 2.74 -11.30 2.77
CA GLN A 5 1.45 -11.35 2.10
C GLN A 5 0.39 -11.92 3.04
N TYR A 6 -0.67 -11.18 3.19
CA TYR A 6 -1.85 -11.62 3.90
C TYR A 6 -2.82 -12.25 2.91
N PRO A 7 -3.34 -13.45 3.19
CA PRO A 7 -4.30 -14.11 2.31
C PRO A 7 -5.60 -13.28 2.23
N ARG A 8 -6.51 -13.69 1.37
CA ARG A 8 -7.81 -13.03 1.23
C ARG A 8 -8.61 -13.15 2.53
N LEU A 9 -8.59 -12.08 3.33
CA LEU A 9 -9.35 -11.98 4.58
C LEU A 9 -10.56 -11.02 4.46
N ILE A 10 -10.73 -10.42 3.29
CA ILE A 10 -11.79 -9.44 3.01
C ILE A 10 -12.93 -10.14 2.29
N THR A 11 -14.16 -9.92 2.75
CA THR A 11 -15.36 -10.49 2.11
C THR A 11 -15.57 -9.88 0.72
N SER A 12 -16.23 -10.61 -0.18
CA SER A 12 -16.58 -10.08 -1.52
C SER A 12 -17.46 -8.82 -1.43
N THR A 13 -18.35 -8.76 -0.44
CA THR A 13 -19.16 -7.56 -0.17
C THR A 13 -18.31 -6.36 0.22
N SER A 14 -17.29 -6.58 1.04
CA SER A 14 -16.34 -5.53 1.45
C SER A 14 -15.52 -5.04 0.26
N ILE A 15 -15.04 -5.94 -0.58
CA ILE A 15 -14.32 -5.57 -1.81
C ILE A 15 -15.20 -4.75 -2.75
N TRP A 16 -16.44 -5.18 -2.95
CA TRP A 16 -17.39 -4.43 -3.76
C TRP A 16 -17.60 -3.00 -3.24
N ARG A 17 -17.73 -2.83 -1.90
CA ARG A 17 -17.84 -1.50 -1.28
C ARG A 17 -16.61 -0.64 -1.53
N LEU A 18 -15.41 -1.17 -1.27
CA LEU A 18 -14.16 -0.44 -1.49
C LEU A 18 -14.00 -0.04 -2.95
N THR A 19 -14.24 -0.97 -3.86
CA THR A 19 -14.17 -0.72 -5.30
C THR A 19 -15.15 0.36 -5.74
N ARG A 20 -16.39 0.34 -5.23
CA ARG A 20 -17.39 1.36 -5.50
C ARG A 20 -16.94 2.74 -5.02
N GLU A 21 -16.36 2.84 -3.82
CA GLU A 21 -15.84 4.12 -3.32
C GLU A 21 -14.63 4.61 -4.11
N VAL A 22 -13.74 3.71 -4.52
CA VAL A 22 -12.65 4.08 -5.45
C VAL A 22 -13.21 4.74 -6.72
N HIS A 23 -14.24 4.17 -7.34
CA HIS A 23 -14.88 4.79 -8.51
C HIS A 23 -15.52 6.15 -8.21
N MET A 24 -16.08 6.33 -7.01
CA MET A 24 -16.72 7.59 -6.63
C MET A 24 -15.71 8.71 -6.35
N PHE A 25 -14.57 8.37 -5.75
CA PHE A 25 -13.52 9.33 -5.42
C PHE A 25 -12.54 9.59 -6.57
N ASN A 26 -12.61 8.83 -7.66
CA ASN A 26 -11.70 8.97 -8.79
C ASN A 26 -12.07 10.18 -9.68
N PRO A 27 -11.14 11.11 -9.99
CA PRO A 27 -9.75 11.11 -9.54
C PRO A 27 -9.58 11.62 -8.09
N LEU A 28 -8.70 10.95 -7.33
CA LEU A 28 -8.29 11.43 -6.03
C LEU A 28 -7.32 12.61 -6.21
N PRO A 29 -7.47 13.71 -5.45
CA PRO A 29 -6.62 14.90 -5.62
C PRO A 29 -5.17 14.71 -5.17
N GLY A 30 -4.85 13.58 -4.58
CA GLY A 30 -3.53 13.21 -4.05
C GLY A 30 -3.66 12.22 -2.92
N ASN A 31 -2.57 12.00 -2.19
CA ASN A 31 -2.60 11.16 -1.01
C ASN A 31 -3.37 11.86 0.11
N CYS A 32 -4.14 11.08 0.85
CA CYS A 32 -5.03 11.54 1.92
C CYS A 32 -4.50 11.11 3.28
N TRP A 33 -4.97 11.77 4.34
CA TRP A 33 -4.62 11.46 5.72
C TRP A 33 -5.82 11.07 6.56
N ILE A 34 -5.64 10.06 7.41
CA ILE A 34 -6.52 9.79 8.54
C ILE A 34 -5.69 9.54 9.80
N GLY A 35 -6.00 10.24 10.90
CA GLY A 35 -5.38 10.01 12.21
C GLY A 35 -5.88 8.73 12.85
N LEU A 36 -5.05 8.10 13.68
CA LEU A 36 -5.38 6.85 14.39
C LEU A 36 -6.69 6.92 15.18
N HIS A 37 -7.00 8.08 15.77
CA HIS A 37 -8.19 8.30 16.61
C HIS A 37 -9.32 9.05 15.89
N ASP A 38 -9.18 9.29 14.59
CA ASP A 38 -10.22 9.93 13.81
C ASP A 38 -11.40 8.99 13.57
N THR A 39 -12.60 9.56 13.54
CA THR A 39 -13.77 8.81 13.09
C THR A 39 -13.73 8.69 11.56
N PRO A 40 -13.75 7.48 10.97
CA PRO A 40 -13.74 7.32 9.52
C PRO A 40 -15.02 7.89 8.90
N GLU A 41 -14.88 8.58 7.77
CA GLU A 41 -15.97 9.23 7.06
C GLU A 41 -16.39 8.50 5.76
N ASN A 42 -15.62 7.48 5.38
CA ASN A 42 -15.86 6.65 4.19
C ASN A 42 -15.33 5.23 4.42
N ALA A 43 -15.67 4.30 3.53
CA ALA A 43 -15.28 2.90 3.68
C ALA A 43 -13.77 2.69 3.46
N LEU A 44 -13.09 3.54 2.69
CA LEU A 44 -11.63 3.44 2.49
C LEU A 44 -10.89 3.78 3.78
N GLU A 45 -11.27 4.87 4.45
CA GLU A 45 -10.72 5.24 5.77
C GLU A 45 -11.01 4.18 6.83
N LYS A 46 -12.26 3.68 6.85
CA LYS A 46 -12.63 2.62 7.78
C LYS A 46 -11.81 1.35 7.55
N TYR A 47 -11.59 0.96 6.30
CA TYR A 47 -10.75 -0.18 5.97
C TYR A 47 -9.33 -0.01 6.50
N VAL A 48 -8.74 1.17 6.33
CA VAL A 48 -7.38 1.47 6.81
C VAL A 48 -7.29 1.30 8.33
N LEU A 49 -8.22 1.89 9.09
CA LEU A 49 -8.25 1.78 10.55
C LEU A 49 -8.51 0.34 11.02
N ASP A 50 -9.48 -0.35 10.43
CA ASP A 50 -9.81 -1.74 10.79
C ASP A 50 -8.65 -2.70 10.49
N SER A 51 -7.93 -2.51 9.36
CA SER A 51 -6.77 -3.35 9.02
C SER A 51 -5.60 -3.11 9.95
N TYR A 52 -5.34 -1.86 10.35
CA TYR A 52 -4.33 -1.57 11.35
C TYR A 52 -4.68 -2.23 12.70
N ASP A 53 -5.89 -2.05 13.20
CA ASP A 53 -6.32 -2.66 14.48
C ASP A 53 -6.22 -4.17 14.46
N MET A 54 -6.48 -4.78 13.32
CA MET A 54 -6.47 -6.23 13.17
C MET A 54 -5.07 -6.84 13.05
N TYR A 55 -4.16 -6.18 12.30
CA TYR A 55 -2.90 -6.80 11.87
C TYR A 55 -1.65 -6.15 12.43
N PHE A 56 -1.69 -4.84 12.77
CA PHE A 56 -0.45 -4.08 12.93
C PHE A 56 -0.31 -3.37 14.27
N LYS A 57 -1.38 -3.22 15.06
CA LYS A 57 -1.35 -2.44 16.30
C LYS A 57 -0.34 -2.95 17.34
N ASP A 58 -0.14 -4.27 17.38
CA ASP A 58 0.77 -4.88 18.34
C ASP A 58 2.23 -4.70 17.92
N ASP A 59 2.51 -4.70 16.60
CA ASP A 59 3.85 -4.50 16.04
C ASP A 59 4.23 -3.01 15.93
N TYR A 60 3.25 -2.13 15.78
CA TYR A 60 3.44 -0.68 15.60
C TYR A 60 2.59 0.14 16.59
N PRO A 61 2.87 0.08 17.92
CA PRO A 61 2.00 0.72 18.93
C PRO A 61 2.05 2.25 18.94
N ASN A 62 3.09 2.86 18.36
CA ASN A 62 3.33 4.31 18.39
C ASN A 62 2.96 5.00 17.07
N VAL A 63 1.76 4.73 16.56
CA VAL A 63 1.27 5.28 15.30
C VAL A 63 0.50 6.58 15.55
N THR A 64 0.75 7.59 14.71
CA THR A 64 -0.05 8.84 14.68
C THR A 64 -1.21 8.74 13.70
N GLY A 65 -1.01 8.04 12.58
CA GLY A 65 -2.05 7.87 11.58
C GLY A 65 -1.53 7.27 10.27
N PHE A 66 -2.32 7.47 9.24
CA PHE A 66 -2.15 6.78 7.97
C PHE A 66 -2.28 7.76 6.81
N GLU A 67 -1.29 7.72 5.93
CA GLU A 67 -1.39 8.26 4.59
C GLU A 67 -2.03 7.19 3.72
N TRP A 68 -3.06 7.50 2.95
CA TRP A 68 -3.73 6.53 2.11
C TRP A 68 -4.09 7.11 0.75
N TRP A 69 -4.12 6.24 -0.26
CA TRP A 69 -4.51 6.55 -1.64
C TRP A 69 -4.94 5.28 -2.36
N PHE A 70 -5.45 5.43 -3.57
CA PHE A 70 -5.73 4.31 -4.43
C PHE A 70 -5.24 4.57 -5.86
N HIS A 71 -4.98 3.48 -6.57
CA HIS A 71 -4.81 3.52 -8.00
C HIS A 71 -5.96 2.79 -8.68
N PHE A 72 -6.64 3.51 -9.56
CA PHE A 72 -7.60 2.99 -10.50
C PHE A 72 -7.13 3.33 -11.91
N ILE A 73 -6.62 2.34 -12.61
CA ILE A 73 -5.99 2.50 -13.91
C ILE A 73 -6.88 1.84 -14.94
N GLU A 74 -7.75 2.63 -15.58
CA GLU A 74 -8.75 2.16 -16.56
C GLU A 74 -8.12 1.76 -17.90
N LYS A 75 -7.09 2.48 -18.32
CA LYS A 75 -6.40 2.23 -19.59
C LYS A 75 -4.91 2.42 -19.38
N CYS A 76 -4.14 1.50 -19.84
CA CYS A 76 -2.76 1.49 -19.49
C CYS A 76 -1.78 1.63 -20.63
N ASP A 77 -1.09 2.76 -20.61
CA ASP A 77 0.27 2.91 -21.14
C ASP A 77 1.22 3.38 -20.04
N ARG A 78 0.75 3.40 -18.78
CA ARG A 78 1.49 3.99 -17.66
C ARG A 78 1.97 2.92 -16.71
N MET A 79 3.26 2.92 -16.47
CA MET A 79 3.87 2.23 -15.35
C MET A 79 3.66 3.05 -14.06
N ILE A 80 3.60 2.41 -12.92
CA ILE A 80 3.90 3.06 -11.65
C ILE A 80 5.41 3.03 -11.52
N ALA A 81 6.02 4.22 -11.66
CA ALA A 81 7.47 4.34 -11.65
C ALA A 81 8.05 3.73 -10.36
N PHE A 82 9.22 3.12 -10.49
CA PHE A 82 9.92 2.55 -9.35
C PHE A 82 10.38 3.63 -8.38
N HIS A 83 9.98 3.54 -7.13
CA HIS A 83 10.22 4.51 -6.06
C HIS A 83 10.26 3.82 -4.69
N SER A 84 10.65 4.53 -3.66
CA SER A 84 10.42 4.21 -2.26
C SER A 84 9.38 5.18 -1.69
N ASP A 85 8.62 4.73 -0.68
CA ASP A 85 7.69 5.61 0.01
C ASP A 85 8.43 6.47 1.03
N HIS A 86 8.23 7.77 0.97
CA HIS A 86 8.88 8.72 1.88
C HIS A 86 8.11 10.03 1.96
N ASP A 87 8.39 10.84 3.01
CA ASP A 87 7.84 12.18 3.14
C ASP A 87 8.48 13.11 2.10
N GLU A 88 7.74 13.38 1.04
CA GLU A 88 8.19 14.21 -0.07
C GLU A 88 8.46 15.66 0.35
N MET A 89 7.76 16.19 1.36
CA MET A 89 7.97 17.54 1.84
C MET A 89 9.26 17.64 2.65
N VAL A 90 9.52 16.67 3.52
CA VAL A 90 10.81 16.59 4.23
C VAL A 90 11.97 16.48 3.25
N ARG A 91 11.85 15.63 2.22
CA ARG A 91 12.88 15.48 1.17
C ARG A 91 13.18 16.79 0.44
N ARG A 92 12.14 17.59 0.15
CA ARG A 92 12.29 18.88 -0.53
C ARG A 92 12.86 19.98 0.36
N GLU A 93 12.43 20.01 1.64
CA GLU A 93 12.84 21.05 2.60
C GLU A 93 14.24 20.81 3.17
N ASN A 94 14.71 19.56 3.25
CA ASN A 94 15.94 19.18 3.95
C ASN A 94 17.01 18.59 3.00
N GLU A 95 17.22 19.19 1.84
CA GLU A 95 18.33 18.85 0.91
C GLU A 95 18.42 17.35 0.55
N GLY A 96 17.28 16.64 0.53
CA GLY A 96 17.21 15.24 0.16
C GLY A 96 17.27 14.25 1.34
N GLU A 97 17.20 14.72 2.59
CA GLU A 97 16.95 13.85 3.73
C GLU A 97 15.63 13.11 3.54
N MET A 98 15.65 11.79 3.79
CA MET A 98 14.48 10.93 3.59
C MET A 98 13.91 10.50 4.93
N LYS A 99 12.62 10.77 5.16
CA LYS A 99 11.84 10.16 6.24
C LYS A 99 10.84 9.20 5.65
N TYR A 100 10.78 8.03 6.25
CA TYR A 100 9.99 6.91 5.75
C TYR A 100 8.84 6.59 6.69
N PRO A 101 7.72 6.08 6.16
CA PRO A 101 6.70 5.46 7.02
C PRO A 101 7.29 4.25 7.76
N LEU A 102 6.55 3.74 8.72
CA LEU A 102 6.91 2.51 9.46
C LEU A 102 6.64 1.26 8.61
N LEU A 103 5.60 1.29 7.79
CA LEU A 103 5.18 0.18 6.94
C LEU A 103 4.43 0.71 5.72
N SER A 104 4.65 0.08 4.56
CA SER A 104 3.85 0.29 3.34
C SER A 104 2.97 -0.91 3.05
N THR A 105 1.74 -0.65 2.60
CA THR A 105 0.76 -1.68 2.28
C THR A 105 0.16 -1.50 0.89
N VAL A 106 -0.21 -2.61 0.25
CA VAL A 106 -0.97 -2.63 -1.01
C VAL A 106 -2.06 -3.68 -0.93
N THR A 107 -3.31 -3.28 -0.95
CA THR A 107 -4.46 -4.18 -1.01
C THR A 107 -5.00 -4.24 -2.42
N TYR A 108 -5.12 -5.45 -2.97
CA TYR A 108 -5.65 -5.69 -4.31
C TYR A 108 -7.18 -5.81 -4.26
N LEU A 109 -7.88 -4.92 -4.97
CA LEU A 109 -9.34 -4.93 -5.02
C LEU A 109 -9.90 -5.72 -6.21
N ASN A 110 -9.03 -6.23 -7.06
CA ASN A 110 -9.39 -7.16 -8.14
C ASN A 110 -8.21 -8.08 -8.50
N ASN A 111 -8.51 -9.15 -9.20
CA ASN A 111 -7.49 -10.00 -9.81
C ASN A 111 -6.87 -9.28 -11.01
N HIS A 112 -5.55 -9.32 -11.13
CA HIS A 112 -4.84 -8.74 -12.26
C HIS A 112 -3.52 -9.46 -12.54
N LYS A 113 -3.01 -9.37 -13.77
CA LYS A 113 -1.76 -10.06 -14.18
C LYS A 113 -0.50 -9.26 -13.88
N SER A 114 -0.61 -7.93 -13.73
CA SER A 114 0.57 -7.08 -13.50
C SER A 114 0.93 -7.03 -12.03
N PRO A 115 2.08 -7.61 -11.64
CA PRO A 115 2.47 -7.66 -10.24
C PRO A 115 2.90 -6.30 -9.70
N THR A 116 2.78 -6.13 -8.38
CA THR A 116 3.63 -5.20 -7.67
C THR A 116 5.01 -5.83 -7.56
N ILE A 117 6.03 -5.12 -8.00
CA ILE A 117 7.42 -5.56 -7.92
C ILE A 117 8.09 -4.83 -6.77
N VAL A 118 8.75 -5.56 -5.89
CA VAL A 118 9.50 -4.99 -4.76
C VAL A 118 10.93 -5.52 -4.80
N TRP A 119 11.90 -4.62 -4.74
CA TRP A 119 13.32 -4.94 -4.74
C TRP A 119 13.91 -4.72 -3.34
N ASP A 120 14.84 -5.57 -2.93
CA ASP A 120 15.55 -5.43 -1.65
C ASP A 120 16.54 -4.25 -1.61
N THR A 121 16.71 -3.52 -2.72
CA THR A 121 17.48 -2.29 -2.73
C THR A 121 16.82 -1.26 -1.86
N SER A 122 17.43 -1.00 -0.70
CA SER A 122 16.98 0.02 0.23
C SER A 122 17.53 1.38 -0.20
N THR A 123 16.67 2.36 -0.27
CA THR A 123 17.13 3.75 -0.34
C THR A 123 17.70 4.13 1.02
N GLY A 124 18.98 4.54 1.05
CA GLY A 124 19.60 5.13 2.24
C GLY A 124 18.89 6.42 2.66
N ASN A 125 19.36 7.06 3.72
CA ASN A 125 18.78 8.33 4.18
C ASN A 125 18.99 9.49 3.20
N ASN A 126 19.65 9.25 2.06
CA ASN A 126 19.91 10.24 1.03
C ASN A 126 19.65 9.63 -0.36
N GLN A 127 18.84 10.30 -1.17
CA GLN A 127 18.47 9.87 -2.52
C GLN A 127 19.66 9.62 -3.47
N LYS A 128 20.83 10.19 -3.19
CA LYS A 128 22.03 10.03 -4.02
C LYS A 128 22.69 8.65 -3.87
N GLU A 129 22.40 7.92 -2.80
CA GLU A 129 23.12 6.71 -2.43
C GLU A 129 22.65 5.43 -3.14
N TYR A 130 21.41 5.36 -3.65
CA TYR A 130 20.87 4.08 -4.12
C TYR A 130 20.94 3.81 -5.62
N ARG A 131 21.44 4.71 -6.41
CA ARG A 131 21.45 4.56 -7.90
C ARG A 131 22.34 3.44 -8.43
N ASN A 132 23.20 2.84 -7.60
CA ASN A 132 24.27 1.93 -8.06
C ASN A 132 24.30 0.58 -7.32
N ILE A 133 23.33 0.27 -6.47
CA ILE A 133 23.30 -1.04 -5.78
C ILE A 133 22.31 -1.94 -6.53
N PRO A 134 22.79 -2.97 -7.23
CA PRO A 134 21.88 -3.92 -7.87
C PRO A 134 21.07 -4.68 -6.80
N PRO A 135 19.80 -4.98 -7.07
CA PRO A 135 19.00 -5.81 -6.18
C PRO A 135 19.60 -7.23 -6.10
N THR A 136 19.57 -7.83 -4.92
CA THR A 136 19.91 -9.22 -4.72
C THR A 136 18.65 -10.11 -4.71
N GLU A 137 17.52 -9.53 -4.34
CA GLU A 137 16.22 -10.20 -4.34
C GLU A 137 15.15 -9.31 -4.96
N VAL A 138 14.23 -9.93 -5.69
CA VAL A 138 13.08 -9.27 -6.31
C VAL A 138 11.83 -10.10 -6.02
N VAL A 139 10.80 -9.47 -5.47
CA VAL A 139 9.50 -10.09 -5.20
C VAL A 139 8.46 -9.59 -6.19
N PHE A 140 7.74 -10.53 -6.80
CA PHE A 140 6.59 -10.27 -7.66
C PHE A 140 5.32 -10.65 -6.92
N SER A 141 4.53 -9.68 -6.48
CA SER A 141 3.25 -9.92 -5.86
C SER A 141 2.14 -9.80 -6.90
N ILE A 142 1.61 -10.94 -7.33
CA ILE A 142 0.49 -11.00 -8.29
C ILE A 142 -0.79 -10.54 -7.59
N PRO A 143 -1.54 -9.57 -8.15
CA PRO A 143 -2.82 -9.15 -7.62
C PRO A 143 -3.83 -10.28 -7.58
N GLU A 144 -4.24 -10.65 -6.38
CA GLU A 144 -5.40 -11.48 -6.11
C GLU A 144 -6.39 -10.69 -5.27
N GLU A 145 -7.64 -10.69 -5.68
CA GLU A 145 -8.70 -9.95 -5.01
C GLU A 145 -8.75 -10.22 -3.50
N GLY A 146 -8.62 -9.17 -2.70
CA GLY A 146 -8.64 -9.24 -1.24
C GLY A 146 -7.30 -9.58 -0.58
N ARG A 147 -6.24 -9.85 -1.35
CA ARG A 147 -4.89 -10.04 -0.83
C ARG A 147 -4.28 -8.68 -0.45
N MET A 148 -3.53 -8.66 0.65
CA MET A 148 -2.73 -7.51 1.06
C MET A 148 -1.25 -7.87 1.04
N LEU A 149 -0.44 -7.04 0.39
CA LEU A 149 1.02 -7.05 0.43
C LEU A 149 1.50 -5.99 1.40
N THR A 150 2.52 -6.31 2.20
CA THR A 150 3.21 -5.34 3.07
C THR A 150 4.72 -5.45 2.86
N PHE A 151 5.41 -4.32 2.98
CA PHE A 151 6.86 -4.27 2.81
C PHE A 151 7.48 -3.05 3.51
N ASN A 152 8.78 -3.14 3.73
CA ASN A 152 9.55 -2.02 4.23
C ASN A 152 9.51 -0.86 3.20
N PRO A 153 9.04 0.35 3.58
CA PRO A 153 8.89 1.49 2.68
C PRO A 153 10.19 1.96 2.00
N ARG A 154 11.33 1.58 2.55
CA ARG A 154 12.65 1.88 1.96
C ARG A 154 12.95 1.07 0.71
N TYR A 155 12.25 -0.03 0.50
CA TYR A 155 12.43 -0.86 -0.69
C TYR A 155 11.89 -0.18 -1.94
N ILE A 156 12.65 -0.29 -3.03
CA ILE A 156 12.19 0.19 -4.32
C ILE A 156 11.05 -0.71 -4.81
N HIS A 157 9.95 -0.09 -5.17
CA HIS A 157 8.79 -0.81 -5.67
C HIS A 157 8.08 -0.06 -6.79
N GLY A 158 7.32 -0.80 -7.58
CA GLY A 158 6.59 -0.24 -8.72
C GLY A 158 5.74 -1.27 -9.45
N VAL A 159 5.15 -0.87 -10.57
CA VAL A 159 4.33 -1.73 -11.43
C VAL A 159 4.70 -1.48 -12.88
N LEU A 160 4.98 -2.53 -13.63
CA LEU A 160 5.24 -2.43 -15.07
C LEU A 160 3.98 -2.01 -15.84
N PRO A 161 4.13 -1.46 -17.05
CA PRO A 161 2.98 -1.14 -17.91
C PRO A 161 2.07 -2.35 -18.08
N HIS A 162 0.77 -2.12 -18.01
CA HIS A 162 -0.26 -3.17 -18.09
C HIS A 162 -1.50 -2.65 -18.83
N SER A 163 -2.28 -3.53 -19.40
CA SER A 163 -3.28 -3.17 -20.39
C SER A 163 -4.67 -2.82 -19.84
N GLU A 164 -5.01 -3.15 -18.60
CA GLU A 164 -6.41 -3.02 -18.12
C GLU A 164 -6.51 -2.89 -16.60
N GLY A 165 -7.58 -2.23 -16.17
CA GLY A 165 -8.23 -2.04 -14.90
C GLY A 165 -7.65 -2.65 -13.62
N ARG A 166 -6.42 -2.35 -13.24
CA ARG A 166 -5.86 -2.73 -11.95
C ARG A 166 -6.34 -1.75 -10.88
N ILE A 167 -6.96 -2.29 -9.83
CA ILE A 167 -7.48 -1.49 -8.71
C ILE A 167 -6.75 -1.89 -7.43
N THR A 168 -6.13 -0.91 -6.77
CA THR A 168 -5.43 -1.10 -5.51
C THR A 168 -5.74 0.02 -4.54
N LEU A 169 -5.88 -0.33 -3.26
CA LEU A 169 -5.90 0.60 -2.15
C LEU A 169 -4.58 0.47 -1.39
N MET A 170 -3.89 1.56 -1.19
CA MET A 170 -2.62 1.62 -0.49
C MET A 170 -2.74 2.47 0.75
N TYR A 171 -1.95 2.15 1.77
CA TYR A 171 -1.71 3.04 2.89
C TYR A 171 -0.34 2.81 3.52
N ASN A 172 0.21 3.89 4.03
CA ASN A 172 1.44 3.93 4.80
C ASN A 172 1.13 4.21 6.26
N ILE A 173 1.81 3.50 7.16
CA ILE A 173 1.70 3.70 8.61
C ILE A 173 2.77 4.69 9.05
N TRP A 174 2.38 5.75 9.78
CA TRP A 174 3.28 6.81 10.21
C TRP A 174 3.25 7.05 11.72
N ASP A 175 4.41 7.31 12.31
CA ASP A 175 4.57 7.76 13.71
C ASP A 175 4.47 9.28 13.87
N TYR A 176 4.32 10.01 12.78
CA TYR A 176 4.00 11.44 12.73
C TYR A 176 3.11 11.74 11.51
N ARG A 177 2.54 12.93 11.44
CA ARG A 177 1.78 13.35 10.25
C ARG A 177 2.68 14.06 9.25
N PRO A 178 2.90 13.53 8.03
CA PRO A 178 3.58 14.23 6.96
C PRO A 178 2.88 15.54 6.59
N LYS A 179 3.67 16.56 6.24
CA LYS A 179 3.13 17.87 5.83
C LYS A 179 2.38 17.77 4.50
N GLY A 180 1.36 18.62 4.34
CA GLY A 180 0.62 18.75 3.08
C GLY A 180 -0.42 17.66 2.81
N LEU A 181 -0.53 16.65 3.67
CA LEU A 181 -1.57 15.65 3.58
C LEU A 181 -2.88 16.18 4.18
N ASN A 182 -3.93 16.16 3.39
CA ASN A 182 -5.28 16.57 3.79
C ASN A 182 -6.19 15.36 3.91
N ARG A 183 -7.23 15.51 4.72
CA ARG A 183 -8.32 14.54 4.71
C ARG A 183 -9.13 14.73 3.43
N VAL A 184 -9.65 13.65 2.88
CA VAL A 184 -10.58 13.74 1.75
C VAL A 184 -11.88 14.41 2.20
N ASP A 185 -12.39 15.34 1.39
CA ASP A 185 -13.69 15.97 1.66
C ASP A 185 -14.81 14.92 1.68
N LYS A 186 -15.74 15.09 2.62
CA LYS A 186 -16.94 14.25 2.77
C LYS A 186 -17.71 14.15 1.44
N ARG A 187 -17.50 13.10 0.71
CA ARG A 187 -18.45 12.66 -0.31
C ARG A 187 -19.21 11.49 0.28
N THR A 188 -20.23 11.83 1.05
CA THR A 188 -20.99 10.92 1.87
C THR A 188 -21.70 9.85 1.05
N TRP A 189 -21.25 8.64 1.18
CA TRP A 189 -22.14 7.49 1.23
C TRP A 189 -22.04 6.94 2.66
N ALA A 190 -22.81 7.53 3.55
CA ALA A 190 -22.97 7.08 4.94
C ALA A 190 -23.78 5.77 5.00
N SER A 191 -23.53 4.82 4.10
CA SER A 191 -24.17 3.54 4.16
C SER A 191 -23.35 2.60 5.02
N ASP A 192 -23.87 2.35 6.20
CA ASP A 192 -23.51 1.25 7.07
C ASP A 192 -22.00 1.08 7.36
N MET A 193 -21.46 2.06 8.08
CA MET A 193 -20.10 1.99 8.65
C MET A 193 -20.00 0.93 9.76
N SER A 194 -21.08 0.25 10.11
CA SER A 194 -21.15 -0.77 11.18
C SER A 194 -20.61 -2.14 10.74
N SER A 195 -20.55 -2.41 9.42
CA SER A 195 -20.10 -3.71 8.93
C SER A 195 -18.57 -3.86 9.02
N HIS A 196 -18.14 -5.03 9.47
CA HIS A 196 -16.73 -5.39 9.47
C HIS A 196 -16.25 -5.74 8.07
N PHE A 197 -15.03 -5.31 7.71
CA PHE A 197 -14.41 -5.63 6.42
C PHE A 197 -13.85 -7.04 6.37
N PHE A 198 -13.47 -7.60 7.51
CA PHE A 198 -12.70 -8.83 7.60
C PHE A 198 -13.57 -10.02 8.01
N MET A 199 -13.24 -11.20 7.50
CA MET A 199 -13.90 -12.45 7.91
C MET A 199 -13.51 -12.80 9.34
N LYS A 200 -14.50 -13.21 10.13
CA LYS A 200 -14.24 -13.67 11.50
C LYS A 200 -13.69 -15.10 11.49
N GLY A 201 -12.64 -15.34 12.26
CA GLY A 201 -12.12 -16.68 12.56
C GLY A 201 -11.14 -17.28 11.57
N GLU A 202 -10.70 -16.55 10.55
CA GLU A 202 -9.61 -16.99 9.69
C GLU A 202 -8.24 -16.64 10.28
N SER A 203 -7.22 -17.43 9.91
CA SER A 203 -5.85 -17.20 10.35
C SER A 203 -5.36 -15.83 9.88
N LYS A 204 -4.88 -15.04 10.83
CA LYS A 204 -4.26 -13.73 10.57
C LYS A 204 -2.79 -13.84 10.18
N GLU A 205 -2.24 -15.05 10.19
CA GLU A 205 -0.82 -15.27 9.97
C GLU A 205 -0.45 -14.95 8.52
N PRO A 206 0.41 -13.96 8.31
CA PRO A 206 0.91 -13.65 6.99
C PRO A 206 1.88 -14.74 6.50
N THR A 207 1.89 -14.98 5.23
CA THR A 207 3.00 -15.69 4.59
C THR A 207 4.17 -14.70 4.52
N LYS A 208 5.12 -14.86 5.44
CA LYS A 208 6.37 -14.08 5.41
C LYS A 208 7.22 -14.61 4.26
N TRP A 209 7.84 -13.69 3.54
CA TRP A 209 8.84 -14.05 2.55
C TRP A 209 10.10 -14.56 3.24
N LEU A 210 10.38 -15.85 3.13
CA LEU A 210 11.52 -16.51 3.76
C LEU A 210 12.75 -16.60 2.84
N GLY A 211 12.85 -15.79 1.79
CA GLY A 211 13.94 -15.87 0.81
C GLY A 211 14.07 -17.30 0.22
N ASN A 212 14.08 -17.48 -1.08
CA ASN A 212 14.33 -18.75 -1.79
C ASN A 212 13.16 -19.62 -2.25
N THR A 213 11.92 -19.15 -2.32
CA THR A 213 10.91 -19.92 -3.07
C THR A 213 10.09 -19.05 -4.01
N VAL A 214 10.75 -18.39 -4.94
CA VAL A 214 10.13 -18.18 -6.24
C VAL A 214 10.84 -19.12 -7.19
N ASP A 215 10.15 -20.16 -7.59
CA ASP A 215 10.47 -20.92 -8.77
C ASP A 215 10.20 -20.03 -10.01
N THR A 216 11.02 -19.04 -10.15
CA THR A 216 11.08 -18.20 -11.32
C THR A 216 12.55 -17.98 -11.62
N SER A 217 13.06 -18.77 -12.52
CA SER A 217 14.26 -18.48 -13.28
C SER A 217 14.03 -17.19 -14.13
N VAL A 218 13.77 -16.07 -13.48
CA VAL A 218 13.84 -14.77 -14.14
C VAL A 218 15.31 -14.43 -14.23
N LYS A 219 15.90 -14.77 -15.36
CA LYS A 219 17.20 -14.22 -15.74
C LYS A 219 16.99 -12.72 -15.91
N LEU A 220 17.53 -11.93 -15.00
CA LEU A 220 17.74 -10.51 -15.24
C LEU A 220 18.73 -10.43 -16.41
N PHE A 221 18.29 -9.94 -17.54
CA PHE A 221 19.19 -9.58 -18.63
C PHE A 221 19.90 -8.30 -18.23
N GLY A 222 21.22 -8.37 -18.09
CA GLY A 222 22.10 -7.22 -18.00
C GLY A 222 22.25 -6.51 -19.35
#